data_f6b365d97b0f1cec1c1013610cd8bf45
#
_entry.id   f6b365d97b0f1cec1c1013610cd8bf45
#
_cell.length_a   1.000
_cell.length_b   1.000
_cell.length_c   1.000
_cell.angle_alpha   90.00
_cell.angle_beta   90.00
_cell.angle_gamma   90.00
#
_symmetry.space_group_name_H-M   'P 1'
#
loop_
_entity.id
_entity.type
_entity.pdbx_description
1 polymer ?
#
loop_
_entity_poly.entity_id
_entity_poly.type
_entity_poly.pdbx_seq_one_letter_code
_entity_poly.pdbx_strand_id
1 'polypeptide(L)'
;MNKLLSGRRILVVEDEMMVLMLIEDMLSDLGCEAVTTAATVPQALTLIGVQVFDAAMLDMNLNGDKSDSVADALSACGVPFFFSTGYSGRDMRDGYRDRPLLIKPFRFEKLAEIFTQLLPR
;
A
#
# COMPACT_ATOMS: atom_id res chain seq x y z
N MET A 1 -1.71 18.14 17.21
CA MET A 1 -2.84 17.28 16.78
C MET A 1 -2.29 16.00 16.17
N ASN A 2 -2.73 14.87 16.68
CA ASN A 2 -2.26 13.59 16.15
C ASN A 2 -3.01 13.25 14.87
N LYS A 3 -2.26 13.02 13.81
CA LYS A 3 -2.82 12.55 12.57
C LYS A 3 -2.68 11.04 12.48
N LEU A 4 -3.52 10.42 11.67
CA LEU A 4 -3.65 8.97 11.56
C LEU A 4 -2.31 8.25 11.36
N LEU A 5 -1.46 8.78 10.48
CA LEU A 5 -0.20 8.12 10.12
C LEU A 5 1.04 8.75 10.77
N SER A 6 0.83 9.57 11.79
CA SER A 6 1.96 10.18 12.49
C SER A 6 2.85 9.12 13.12
N GLY A 7 4.15 9.17 12.82
CA GLY A 7 5.12 8.20 13.32
C GLY A 7 5.12 6.86 12.62
N ARG A 8 4.29 6.68 11.59
CA ARG A 8 4.20 5.41 10.86
C ARG A 8 5.11 5.41 9.64
N ARG A 9 5.63 4.25 9.32
CA ARG A 9 6.47 4.02 8.13
C ARG A 9 5.65 3.24 7.13
N ILE A 10 5.36 3.86 5.99
CA ILE A 10 4.45 3.32 4.98
C ILE A 10 5.21 3.03 3.69
N LEU A 11 4.99 1.84 3.13
CA LEU A 11 5.50 1.48 1.81
C LEU A 11 4.37 1.62 0.80
N VAL A 12 4.64 2.30 -0.31
CA VAL A 12 3.70 2.43 -1.43
C VAL A 12 4.34 1.81 -2.66
N VAL A 13 3.69 0.82 -3.25
CA VAL A 13 4.16 0.15 -4.45
C VAL A 13 3.19 0.48 -5.59
N GLU A 14 3.64 1.32 -6.51
CA GLU A 14 2.83 1.87 -7.59
C GLU A 14 3.76 2.26 -8.74
N ASP A 15 3.40 1.85 -9.97
CA ASP A 15 4.25 2.12 -11.15
C ASP A 15 3.88 3.41 -11.89
N GLU A 16 2.70 3.95 -11.68
CA GLU A 16 2.28 5.20 -12.31
C GLU A 16 2.72 6.39 -11.49
N MET A 17 3.65 7.18 -12.02
CA MET A 17 4.26 8.29 -11.28
C MET A 17 3.23 9.30 -10.79
N MET A 18 2.24 9.65 -11.62
CA MET A 18 1.23 10.64 -11.23
C MET A 18 0.34 10.13 -10.11
N VAL A 19 -0.01 8.85 -10.14
CA VAL A 19 -0.79 8.22 -9.07
C VAL A 19 0.03 8.18 -7.79
N LEU A 20 1.31 7.82 -7.91
CA LEU A 20 2.23 7.76 -6.77
C LEU A 20 2.33 9.12 -6.09
N MET A 21 2.50 10.19 -6.86
CA MET A 21 2.59 11.54 -6.31
C MET A 21 1.32 11.93 -5.58
N LEU A 22 0.16 11.58 -6.14
CA LEU A 22 -1.12 11.84 -5.49
C LEU A 22 -1.23 11.09 -4.15
N ILE A 23 -0.81 9.83 -4.14
CA ILE A 23 -0.83 9.03 -2.92
C ILE A 23 0.11 9.63 -1.88
N GLU A 24 1.31 10.05 -2.27
CA GLU A 24 2.26 10.69 -1.36
C GLU A 24 1.67 11.95 -0.72
N ASP A 25 0.99 12.77 -1.52
CA ASP A 25 0.32 13.97 -0.99
C ASP A 25 -0.77 13.60 0.02
N MET A 26 -1.58 12.60 -0.29
CA MET A 26 -2.63 12.14 0.61
C MET A 26 -2.06 11.60 1.92
N LEU A 27 -0.99 10.82 1.86
CA LEU A 27 -0.35 10.28 3.06
C LEU A 27 0.27 11.39 3.89
N SER A 28 0.86 12.39 3.24
CA SER A 28 1.38 13.57 3.95
C SER A 28 0.27 14.29 4.71
N ASP A 29 -0.90 14.43 4.09
CA ASP A 29 -2.06 15.04 4.75
C ASP A 29 -2.54 14.22 5.94
N LEU A 30 -2.31 12.91 5.94
CA LEU A 30 -2.61 12.04 7.07
C LEU A 30 -1.52 12.04 8.13
N GLY A 31 -0.48 12.85 7.94
CA GLY A 31 0.59 13.00 8.91
C GLY A 31 1.78 12.06 8.73
N CYS A 32 1.81 11.31 7.64
CA CYS A 32 2.92 10.40 7.39
C CYS A 32 4.16 11.16 6.93
N GLU A 33 5.25 11.00 7.68
CA GLU A 33 6.52 11.63 7.35
C GLU A 33 7.50 10.65 6.70
N ALA A 34 7.21 9.36 6.75
CA ALA A 34 8.11 8.32 6.29
C ALA A 34 7.43 7.45 5.23
N VAL A 35 7.22 8.02 4.04
CA VAL A 35 6.70 7.28 2.88
C VAL A 35 7.89 6.77 2.08
N THR A 36 7.93 5.46 1.85
CA THR A 36 8.92 4.83 0.97
C THR A 36 8.18 4.28 -0.24
N THR A 37 8.72 4.50 -1.42
CA THR A 37 8.03 4.15 -2.66
C THR A 37 8.84 3.14 -3.47
N ALA A 38 8.11 2.27 -4.21
CA ALA A 38 8.70 1.35 -5.16
C ALA A 38 7.82 1.30 -6.40
N ALA A 39 8.43 1.24 -7.56
CA ALA A 39 7.71 1.19 -8.84
C ALA A 39 7.68 -0.20 -9.46
N THR A 40 8.48 -1.13 -8.94
CA THR A 40 8.59 -2.49 -9.48
C THR A 40 8.59 -3.51 -8.36
N VAL A 41 8.31 -4.76 -8.73
CA VAL A 41 8.36 -5.88 -7.79
C VAL A 41 9.76 -6.03 -7.18
N PRO A 42 10.85 -6.05 -7.96
CA PRO A 42 12.20 -6.20 -7.37
C PRO A 42 12.54 -5.09 -6.40
N GLN A 43 12.19 -3.83 -6.70
CA GLN A 43 12.43 -2.71 -5.79
C GLN A 43 11.69 -2.92 -4.47
N ALA A 44 10.42 -3.32 -4.55
CA ALA A 44 9.61 -3.54 -3.35
C ALA A 44 10.20 -4.65 -2.49
N LEU A 45 10.59 -5.76 -3.11
CA LEU A 45 11.18 -6.88 -2.37
C LEU A 45 12.48 -6.49 -1.68
N THR A 46 13.32 -5.71 -2.35
CA THR A 46 14.57 -5.22 -1.76
C THR A 46 14.28 -4.35 -0.53
N LEU A 47 13.32 -3.43 -0.65
CA LEU A 47 12.98 -2.53 0.46
C LEU A 47 12.41 -3.30 1.65
N ILE A 48 11.55 -4.29 1.39
CA ILE A 48 10.97 -5.10 2.47
C ILE A 48 12.06 -5.88 3.21
N GLY A 49 13.12 -6.27 2.50
CA GLY A 49 14.23 -6.99 3.10
C GLY A 49 15.16 -6.15 3.96
N VAL A 50 15.15 -4.82 3.82
CA VAL A 50 16.11 -3.94 4.51
C VAL A 50 15.44 -2.92 5.44
N GLN A 51 14.14 -2.71 5.35
CA GLN A 51 13.42 -1.74 6.16
C GLN A 51 12.22 -2.38 6.84
N VAL A 52 11.81 -1.81 7.97
CA VAL A 52 10.60 -2.22 8.66
C VAL A 52 9.49 -1.22 8.32
N PHE A 53 8.32 -1.73 7.95
CA PHE A 53 7.16 -0.91 7.63
C PHE A 53 6.00 -1.22 8.57
N ASP A 54 5.21 -0.20 8.89
CA ASP A 54 4.00 -0.37 9.70
C ASP A 54 2.82 -0.82 8.86
N ALA A 55 2.79 -0.42 7.59
CA ALA A 55 1.75 -0.81 6.64
C ALA A 55 2.23 -0.60 5.22
N ALA A 56 1.53 -1.18 4.26
CA ALA A 56 1.87 -1.03 2.85
C ALA A 56 0.61 -0.94 1.99
N MET A 57 0.75 -0.24 0.87
CA MET A 57 -0.27 -0.11 -0.17
C MET A 57 0.32 -0.66 -1.46
N LEU A 58 -0.34 -1.62 -2.08
CA LEU A 58 0.14 -2.31 -3.27
C LEU A 58 -0.81 -2.13 -4.44
N ASP A 59 -0.29 -1.65 -5.58
CA ASP A 59 -1.01 -1.80 -6.84
C ASP A 59 -1.01 -3.29 -7.19
N MET A 60 -2.15 -3.84 -7.56
CA MET A 60 -2.27 -5.24 -7.94
C MET A 60 -1.44 -5.61 -9.15
N ASN A 61 -1.27 -4.67 -10.07
CA ASN A 61 -0.59 -4.91 -11.34
C ASN A 61 0.47 -3.83 -11.54
N LEU A 62 1.73 -4.24 -11.56
CA LEU A 62 2.86 -3.34 -11.72
C LEU A 62 3.45 -3.52 -13.12
N ASN A 63 2.91 -2.76 -14.07
CA ASN A 63 3.42 -2.74 -15.45
C ASN A 63 3.43 -4.15 -16.07
N GLY A 64 2.36 -4.92 -15.84
CA GLY A 64 2.22 -6.28 -16.32
C GLY A 64 2.62 -7.35 -15.33
N ASP A 65 3.38 -6.99 -14.29
CA ASP A 65 3.78 -7.94 -13.25
C ASP A 65 2.79 -7.87 -12.08
N LYS A 66 2.31 -9.02 -11.65
CA LYS A 66 1.43 -9.09 -10.50
C LYS A 66 2.22 -8.90 -9.21
N SER A 67 1.62 -8.24 -8.23
CA SER A 67 2.28 -7.93 -6.98
C SER A 67 2.16 -9.03 -5.92
N ASP A 68 1.79 -10.24 -6.32
CA ASP A 68 1.57 -11.36 -5.39
C ASP A 68 2.82 -11.69 -4.56
N SER A 69 4.01 -11.65 -5.16
CA SER A 69 5.25 -11.93 -4.44
C SER A 69 5.54 -10.87 -3.39
N VAL A 70 5.16 -9.61 -3.66
CA VAL A 70 5.31 -8.52 -2.70
C VAL A 70 4.36 -8.75 -1.53
N ALA A 71 3.11 -9.14 -1.83
CA ALA A 71 2.13 -9.45 -0.80
C ALA A 71 2.60 -10.61 0.08
N ASP A 72 3.19 -11.65 -0.52
CA ASP A 72 3.73 -12.79 0.22
C ASP A 72 4.86 -12.34 1.16
N ALA A 73 5.75 -11.48 0.68
CA ALA A 73 6.86 -10.98 1.49
C ALA A 73 6.35 -10.14 2.67
N LEU A 74 5.38 -9.28 2.44
CA LEU A 74 4.78 -8.47 3.50
C LEU A 74 4.09 -9.34 4.54
N SER A 75 3.34 -10.35 4.10
CA SER A 75 2.70 -11.31 4.98
C SER A 75 3.72 -12.04 5.85
N ALA A 76 4.82 -12.47 5.25
CA ALA A 76 5.86 -13.18 5.97
C ALA A 76 6.50 -12.31 7.06
N CYS A 77 6.57 -11.00 6.82
CA CYS A 77 7.11 -10.04 7.78
C CYS A 77 6.07 -9.52 8.78
N GLY A 78 4.82 -9.95 8.66
CA GLY A 78 3.76 -9.47 9.54
C GLY A 78 3.32 -8.03 9.29
N VAL A 79 3.58 -7.49 8.10
CA VAL A 79 3.22 -6.11 7.74
C VAL A 79 1.80 -6.10 7.17
N PRO A 80 0.86 -5.38 7.79
CA PRO A 80 -0.48 -5.26 7.22
C PRO A 80 -0.44 -4.46 5.93
N PHE A 81 -1.23 -4.88 4.95
CA PHE A 81 -1.26 -4.22 3.64
C PHE A 81 -2.64 -4.33 3.00
N PHE A 82 -2.87 -3.50 1.98
CA PHE A 82 -4.06 -3.58 1.16
C PHE A 82 -3.69 -3.38 -0.30
N PHE A 83 -4.60 -3.78 -1.19
CA PHE A 83 -4.40 -3.63 -2.62
C PHE A 83 -5.15 -2.42 -3.15
N SER A 84 -4.59 -1.78 -4.19
CA SER A 84 -5.32 -0.82 -5.01
C SER A 84 -5.37 -1.35 -6.43
N THR A 85 -6.48 -1.11 -7.13
CA THR A 85 -6.67 -1.65 -8.48
C THR A 85 -7.74 -0.87 -9.22
N GLY A 86 -7.65 -0.86 -10.56
CA GLY A 86 -8.73 -0.38 -11.42
C GLY A 86 -9.82 -1.42 -11.65
N TYR A 87 -9.64 -2.61 -11.11
CA TYR A 87 -10.56 -3.74 -11.28
C TYR A 87 -11.33 -4.02 -10.00
N SER A 88 -12.37 -4.83 -10.10
CA SER A 88 -13.25 -5.13 -8.97
C SER A 88 -12.69 -6.18 -8.00
N GLY A 89 -11.41 -6.52 -8.10
CA GLY A 89 -10.77 -7.48 -7.22
C GLY A 89 -10.88 -8.93 -7.69
N ARG A 90 -11.30 -9.15 -8.92
CA ARG A 90 -11.48 -10.50 -9.47
C ARG A 90 -10.18 -11.29 -9.55
N ASP A 91 -9.06 -10.59 -9.67
CA ASP A 91 -7.74 -11.21 -9.82
C ASP A 91 -7.04 -11.45 -8.49
N MET A 92 -7.67 -11.15 -7.37
CA MET A 92 -7.07 -11.42 -6.07
C MET A 92 -6.96 -12.91 -5.81
N ARG A 93 -5.79 -13.33 -5.30
CA ARG A 93 -5.61 -14.71 -4.88
C ARG A 93 -6.51 -14.99 -3.68
N ASP A 94 -6.95 -16.24 -3.55
CA ASP A 94 -7.87 -16.65 -2.48
C ASP A 94 -7.35 -16.29 -1.09
N GLY A 95 -6.03 -16.39 -0.87
CA GLY A 95 -5.43 -16.10 0.43
C GLY A 95 -5.48 -14.63 0.83
N TYR A 96 -5.83 -13.73 -0.09
CA TYR A 96 -5.85 -12.28 0.17
C TYR A 96 -7.19 -11.63 -0.10
N ARG A 97 -8.25 -12.42 -0.34
CA ARG A 97 -9.57 -11.87 -0.65
C ARG A 97 -10.20 -11.11 0.50
N ASP A 98 -9.80 -11.40 1.72
CA ASP A 98 -10.29 -10.71 2.91
C ASP A 98 -9.51 -9.43 3.21
N ARG A 99 -8.45 -9.12 2.45
CA ARG A 99 -7.70 -7.87 2.61
C ARG A 99 -8.50 -6.70 2.08
N PRO A 100 -8.36 -5.51 2.69
CA PRO A 100 -9.02 -4.32 2.15
C PRO A 100 -8.60 -4.08 0.71
N LEU A 101 -9.51 -3.53 -0.07
CA LEU A 101 -9.29 -3.24 -1.48
C LEU A 101 -9.72 -1.82 -1.77
N LEU A 102 -8.83 -1.05 -2.40
CA LEU A 102 -9.11 0.33 -2.80
C LEU A 102 -9.24 0.36 -4.32
N ILE A 103 -10.42 0.71 -4.81
CA ILE A 103 -10.69 0.73 -6.25
C ILE A 103 -10.41 2.13 -6.80
N LYS A 104 -9.60 2.20 -7.85
CA LYS A 104 -9.26 3.46 -8.52
C LYS A 104 -10.38 3.90 -9.45
N PRO A 105 -10.63 5.20 -9.61
CA PRO A 105 -10.07 6.30 -8.84
C PRO A 105 -10.67 6.35 -7.43
N PHE A 106 -9.87 6.70 -6.44
CA PHE A 106 -10.33 6.74 -5.06
C PHE A 106 -10.20 8.14 -4.48
N ARG A 107 -10.94 8.37 -3.39
CA ARG A 107 -10.91 9.62 -2.66
C ARG A 107 -10.04 9.53 -1.42
N PHE A 108 -9.56 10.67 -0.98
CA PHE A 108 -8.77 10.80 0.25
C PHE A 108 -9.46 10.11 1.44
N GLU A 109 -10.77 10.35 1.62
CA GLU A 109 -11.54 9.77 2.73
C GLU A 109 -11.53 8.26 2.72
N LYS A 110 -11.59 7.65 1.53
CA LYS A 110 -11.58 6.20 1.41
C LYS A 110 -10.21 5.63 1.77
N LEU A 111 -9.15 6.30 1.33
CA LEU A 111 -7.79 5.91 1.69
C LEU A 111 -7.60 5.98 3.21
N ALA A 112 -8.03 7.08 3.84
CA ALA A 112 -7.95 7.25 5.29
C ALA A 112 -8.72 6.17 6.03
N GLU A 113 -9.91 5.83 5.54
CA GLU A 113 -10.74 4.78 6.14
C GLU A 113 -10.01 3.43 6.13
N ILE A 114 -9.38 3.08 5.00
CA ILE A 114 -8.68 1.80 4.89
C ILE A 114 -7.49 1.76 5.85
N PHE A 115 -6.71 2.83 5.94
CA PHE A 115 -5.60 2.87 6.91
C PHE A 115 -6.09 2.78 8.35
N THR A 116 -7.25 3.37 8.64
CA THR A 116 -7.84 3.28 9.97
C THR A 116 -8.17 1.82 10.33
N GLN A 117 -8.70 1.07 9.37
CA GLN A 117 -9.02 -0.34 9.57
C GLN A 117 -7.75 -1.19 9.70
N LEU A 118 -6.72 -0.83 8.96
CA LEU A 118 -5.51 -1.64 8.81
C LEU A 118 -4.58 -1.53 10.01
N LEU A 119 -4.43 -0.33 10.56
CA LEU A 119 -3.46 -0.06 11.60
C LEU A 119 -4.07 -0.22 13.00
N PRO A 120 -3.38 -0.92 13.90
CA PRO A 120 -3.83 -1.01 15.29
C PRO A 120 -3.67 0.34 15.98
N ARG A 121 -4.51 0.58 16.93
CA ARG A 121 -4.44 1.79 17.75
C ARG A 121 -3.47 1.63 18.90
#